data_34f80b37ef4016cd38303aec1004f5ad
#
_entry.id   34f80b37ef4016cd38303aec1004f5ad
#
_cell.length_a   1.000
_cell.length_b   1.000
_cell.length_c   1.000
_cell.angle_alpha   90.00
_cell.angle_beta   90.00
_cell.angle_gamma   90.00
#
_symmetry.space_group_name_H-M   'P 1'
#
loop_
_entity.id
_entity.type
_entity.pdbx_description
1 polymer ?
#
loop_
_entity_poly.entity_id
_entity_poly.type
_entity_poly.pdbx_seq_one_letter_code
_entity_poly.pdbx_strand_id
1 'polypeptide(L)'
;GELALHHSHDVDVLIQHEVRELVAEGYKDITLLGQNVNSYGKGLPEDITFAALLRMLDAVPGDYRIRFMTSHPKDATRELIDTIANSAHISRHLHLPVQSGSNSILAQMNRKYTVEDYLSLIAYAKRRMPEMTYSSDIIVGFPGETEEDFCATEALIREVEYMQLFTFIYSKRTGTAAASMPDPT
;
A
#
# COMPACT_ATOMS: atom_id res chain seq x y z
N GLY A 1 -17.03 -35.81 -0.12
CA GLY A 1 -16.98 -34.98 -1.29
C GLY A 1 -15.91 -33.94 -1.10
N GLU A 2 -14.76 -34.09 -1.78
CA GLU A 2 -13.70 -33.06 -1.83
C GLU A 2 -14.24 -31.88 -2.62
N LEU A 3 -14.37 -30.73 -1.93
CA LEU A 3 -14.48 -29.44 -2.59
C LEU A 3 -13.07 -29.06 -3.07
N ALA A 4 -12.75 -29.38 -4.29
CA ALA A 4 -11.61 -28.84 -4.99
C ALA A 4 -11.85 -27.35 -5.22
N LEU A 5 -11.14 -26.52 -4.47
CA LEU A 5 -11.05 -25.07 -4.69
C LEU A 5 -10.26 -24.83 -5.98
N HIS A 6 -10.92 -24.88 -7.09
CA HIS A 6 -10.35 -24.53 -8.38
C HIS A 6 -10.99 -23.23 -8.88
N HIS A 7 -10.14 -22.22 -9.09
CA HIS A 7 -10.23 -21.01 -9.89
C HIS A 7 -10.26 -19.71 -9.08
N SER A 8 -9.33 -18.85 -9.41
CA SER A 8 -9.21 -17.48 -8.91
C SER A 8 -10.49 -16.64 -9.13
N HIS A 9 -11.21 -16.92 -10.19
CA HIS A 9 -12.51 -16.32 -10.48
C HIS A 9 -13.55 -16.55 -9.36
N ASP A 10 -13.45 -17.66 -8.65
CA ASP A 10 -14.34 -17.98 -7.53
C ASP A 10 -14.04 -17.11 -6.31
N VAL A 11 -12.79 -16.71 -6.08
CA VAL A 11 -12.40 -15.89 -4.93
C VAL A 11 -12.90 -14.45 -5.09
N ASP A 12 -12.78 -13.87 -6.28
CA ASP A 12 -13.26 -12.51 -6.56
C ASP A 12 -14.78 -12.42 -6.42
N VAL A 13 -15.48 -13.42 -6.92
CA VAL A 13 -16.93 -13.54 -6.80
C VAL A 13 -17.34 -13.71 -5.34
N LEU A 14 -16.60 -14.50 -4.56
CA LEU A 14 -16.87 -14.66 -3.13
C LEU A 14 -16.66 -13.36 -2.35
N ILE A 15 -15.57 -12.63 -2.61
CA ILE A 15 -15.31 -11.33 -1.98
C ILE A 15 -16.42 -10.33 -2.36
N GLN A 16 -16.81 -10.28 -3.62
CA GLN A 16 -17.89 -9.40 -4.05
C GLN A 16 -19.24 -9.78 -3.40
N HIS A 17 -19.50 -11.07 -3.25
CA HIS A 17 -20.69 -11.55 -2.58
C HIS A 17 -20.72 -11.14 -1.11
N GLU A 18 -19.62 -11.33 -0.39
CA GLU A 18 -19.48 -10.91 1.01
C GLU A 18 -19.70 -9.39 1.16
N VAL A 19 -19.08 -8.58 0.31
CA VAL A 19 -19.28 -7.11 0.33
C VAL A 19 -20.75 -6.78 0.08
N ARG A 20 -21.41 -7.47 -0.85
CA ARG A 20 -22.83 -7.25 -1.16
C ARG A 20 -23.74 -7.58 0.02
N GLU A 21 -23.44 -8.66 0.74
CA GLU A 21 -24.17 -9.04 1.96
C GLU A 21 -23.97 -7.99 3.07
N LEU A 22 -22.72 -7.58 3.33
CA LEU A 22 -22.42 -6.56 4.33
C LEU A 22 -23.14 -5.23 4.04
N VAL A 23 -23.15 -4.81 2.77
CA VAL A 23 -23.89 -3.60 2.36
C VAL A 23 -25.39 -3.76 2.58
N ALA A 24 -25.96 -4.92 2.25
CA ALA A 24 -27.37 -5.21 2.48
C ALA A 24 -27.75 -5.24 3.97
N GLU A 25 -26.82 -5.67 4.83
CA GLU A 25 -26.97 -5.63 6.29
C GLU A 25 -26.81 -4.21 6.89
N GLY A 26 -26.42 -3.23 6.07
CA GLY A 26 -26.31 -1.83 6.47
C GLY A 26 -24.92 -1.38 6.94
N TYR A 27 -23.89 -2.20 6.73
CA TYR A 27 -22.51 -1.77 7.01
C TYR A 27 -22.10 -0.66 6.07
N LYS A 28 -21.51 0.42 6.63
CA LYS A 28 -21.15 1.64 5.92
C LYS A 28 -19.64 1.78 5.67
N ASP A 29 -18.81 1.04 6.38
CA ASP A 29 -17.36 1.08 6.27
C ASP A 29 -16.81 -0.35 6.24
N ILE A 30 -16.20 -0.72 5.12
CA ILE A 30 -15.70 -2.06 4.86
C ILE A 30 -14.20 -1.96 4.60
N THR A 31 -13.40 -2.68 5.35
CA THR A 31 -11.94 -2.67 5.17
C THR A 31 -11.46 -4.00 4.59
N LEU A 32 -10.78 -3.90 3.45
CA LEU A 32 -10.09 -5.04 2.84
C LEU A 32 -8.76 -5.26 3.56
N LEU A 33 -8.57 -6.44 4.10
CA LEU A 33 -7.36 -6.82 4.82
C LEU A 33 -6.57 -7.86 4.06
N GLY A 34 -5.25 -7.70 4.06
CA GLY A 34 -4.30 -8.64 3.49
C GLY A 34 -2.88 -8.21 3.83
N GLN A 35 -1.92 -9.13 3.73
CA GLN A 35 -0.52 -8.82 4.00
C GLN A 35 0.06 -7.84 2.97
N ASN A 36 -0.38 -7.93 1.72
CA ASN A 36 -0.05 -7.03 0.63
C ASN A 36 -1.22 -7.05 -0.37
N VAL A 37 -2.25 -6.26 -0.10
CA VAL A 37 -3.46 -6.23 -0.93
C VAL A 37 -3.19 -5.81 -2.37
N ASN A 38 -2.17 -4.97 -2.61
CA ASN A 38 -1.79 -4.55 -3.96
C ASN A 38 -1.22 -5.67 -4.83
N SER A 39 -0.74 -6.75 -4.21
CA SER A 39 -0.25 -7.94 -4.91
C SER A 39 -1.35 -8.96 -5.19
N TYR A 40 -2.60 -8.64 -4.88
CA TYR A 40 -3.73 -9.50 -5.16
C TYR A 40 -3.74 -9.95 -6.63
N GLY A 41 -3.99 -11.22 -6.86
CA GLY A 41 -4.03 -11.83 -8.19
C GLY A 41 -2.68 -12.23 -8.78
N LYS A 42 -1.54 -11.74 -8.25
CA LYS A 42 -0.22 -12.13 -8.76
C LYS A 42 0.04 -13.62 -8.60
N GLY A 43 0.34 -14.29 -9.71
CA GLY A 43 0.63 -15.72 -9.75
C GLY A 43 -0.60 -16.62 -9.83
N LEU A 44 -1.80 -16.08 -9.98
CA LEU A 44 -3.00 -16.82 -10.28
C LEU A 44 -3.15 -17.00 -11.80
N PRO A 45 -3.81 -18.08 -12.26
CA PRO A 45 -3.96 -18.37 -13.71
C PRO A 45 -4.73 -17.31 -14.49
N GLU A 46 -5.57 -16.55 -13.83
CA GLU A 46 -6.28 -15.39 -14.37
C GLU A 46 -5.74 -14.16 -13.65
N ASP A 47 -5.04 -13.29 -14.37
CA ASP A 47 -4.40 -12.06 -13.85
C ASP A 47 -5.46 -11.01 -13.48
N ILE A 48 -6.27 -11.27 -12.45
CA ILE A 48 -7.14 -10.26 -11.88
C ILE A 48 -6.31 -9.39 -10.97
N THR A 49 -6.11 -8.12 -11.39
CA THR A 49 -5.39 -7.15 -10.58
C THR A 49 -6.22 -6.68 -9.39
N PHE A 50 -5.55 -6.15 -8.36
CA PHE A 50 -6.25 -5.51 -7.24
C PHE A 50 -7.14 -4.35 -7.71
N ALA A 51 -6.70 -3.59 -8.71
CA ALA A 51 -7.52 -2.55 -9.33
C ALA A 51 -8.80 -3.11 -9.97
N ALA A 52 -8.72 -4.27 -10.61
CA ALA A 52 -9.91 -4.93 -11.18
C ALA A 52 -10.88 -5.39 -10.08
N LEU A 53 -10.36 -5.97 -8.99
CA LEU A 53 -11.18 -6.32 -7.82
C LEU A 53 -11.89 -5.07 -7.26
N LEU A 54 -11.16 -3.97 -7.05
CA LEU A 54 -11.76 -2.73 -6.56
C LEU A 54 -12.89 -2.22 -7.46
N ARG A 55 -12.75 -2.31 -8.79
CA ARG A 55 -13.83 -1.96 -9.73
C ARG A 55 -15.06 -2.83 -9.56
N MET A 56 -14.86 -4.13 -9.35
CA MET A 56 -15.97 -5.06 -9.08
C MET A 56 -16.70 -4.73 -7.79
N LEU A 57 -15.97 -4.36 -6.74
CA LEU A 57 -16.54 -3.99 -5.46
C LEU A 57 -17.23 -2.62 -5.50
N ASP A 58 -16.67 -1.66 -6.23
CA ASP A 58 -17.26 -0.33 -6.42
C ASP A 58 -18.59 -0.37 -7.19
N ALA A 59 -18.78 -1.41 -8.02
CA ALA A 59 -20.01 -1.62 -8.78
C ALA A 59 -21.18 -2.14 -7.94
N VAL A 60 -20.96 -2.58 -6.70
CA VAL A 60 -22.02 -3.01 -5.79
C VAL A 60 -22.87 -1.78 -5.43
N PRO A 61 -24.20 -1.78 -5.65
CA PRO A 61 -25.04 -0.65 -5.32
C PRO A 61 -25.21 -0.51 -3.80
N GLY A 62 -25.21 0.72 -3.31
CA GLY A 62 -25.42 1.02 -1.89
C GLY A 62 -24.69 2.28 -1.43
N ASP A 63 -24.86 2.60 -0.16
CA ASP A 63 -24.17 3.70 0.52
C ASP A 63 -23.15 3.14 1.51
N TYR A 64 -21.90 2.99 1.06
CA TYR A 64 -20.79 2.41 1.82
C TYR A 64 -19.47 2.99 1.37
N ARG A 65 -18.42 2.72 2.15
CA ARG A 65 -17.04 3.08 1.83
C ARG A 65 -16.15 1.85 1.96
N ILE A 66 -15.26 1.68 1.00
CA ILE A 66 -14.21 0.64 1.03
C ILE A 66 -12.89 1.30 1.39
N ARG A 67 -12.20 0.70 2.37
CA ARG A 67 -10.84 1.03 2.78
C ARG A 67 -9.93 -0.15 2.56
N PHE A 68 -8.66 0.12 2.36
CA PHE A 68 -7.61 -0.90 2.32
C PHE A 68 -6.28 -0.28 2.75
N MET A 69 -5.35 -1.13 3.19
CA MET A 69 -3.98 -0.72 3.46
C MET A 69 -3.06 -1.34 2.41
N THR A 70 -2.20 -0.52 1.82
CA THR A 70 -1.16 -0.96 0.92
C THR A 70 0.11 -1.21 1.70
N SER A 71 0.80 -2.33 1.41
CA SER A 71 1.99 -2.69 2.17
C SER A 71 3.28 -2.38 1.42
N HIS A 72 3.23 -2.11 0.11
CA HIS A 72 4.43 -1.93 -0.68
C HIS A 72 4.24 -0.92 -1.82
N PRO A 73 5.09 0.14 -1.90
CA PRO A 73 5.00 1.17 -2.95
C PRO A 73 5.13 0.62 -4.37
N LYS A 74 5.93 -0.44 -4.55
CA LYS A 74 6.13 -1.09 -5.86
C LYS A 74 4.81 -1.60 -6.47
N ASP A 75 3.87 -1.99 -5.64
CA ASP A 75 2.60 -2.56 -6.08
C ASP A 75 1.48 -1.52 -6.21
N ALA A 76 1.75 -0.27 -5.81
CA ALA A 76 0.87 0.85 -6.06
C ALA A 76 1.10 1.38 -7.48
N THR A 77 0.16 1.08 -8.38
CA THR A 77 0.25 1.42 -9.80
C THR A 77 -0.59 2.65 -10.14
N ARG A 78 -0.33 3.26 -11.30
CA ARG A 78 -1.19 4.32 -11.84
C ARG A 78 -2.61 3.81 -12.11
N GLU A 79 -2.75 2.55 -12.53
CA GLU A 79 -4.05 1.91 -12.70
C GLU A 79 -4.83 1.88 -11.39
N LEU A 80 -4.18 1.55 -10.27
CA LEU A 80 -4.80 1.59 -8.95
C LEU A 80 -5.27 3.01 -8.60
N ILE A 81 -4.43 4.02 -8.81
CA ILE A 81 -4.76 5.42 -8.57
C ILE A 81 -5.95 5.87 -9.43
N ASP A 82 -5.95 5.54 -10.70
CA ASP A 82 -7.06 5.86 -11.62
C ASP A 82 -8.35 5.16 -11.21
N THR A 83 -8.26 3.92 -10.76
CA THR A 83 -9.42 3.17 -10.24
C THR A 83 -10.02 3.85 -9.02
N ILE A 84 -9.18 4.28 -8.07
CA ILE A 84 -9.63 5.04 -6.89
C ILE A 84 -10.27 6.37 -7.34
N ALA A 85 -9.61 7.10 -8.24
CA ALA A 85 -10.09 8.39 -8.73
C ALA A 85 -11.47 8.31 -9.41
N ASN A 86 -11.74 7.23 -10.11
CA ASN A 86 -12.98 7.00 -10.84
C ASN A 86 -14.06 6.29 -10.00
N SER A 87 -13.75 5.92 -8.76
CA SER A 87 -14.67 5.19 -7.89
C SER A 87 -15.64 6.11 -7.14
N ALA A 88 -16.80 5.55 -6.77
CA ALA A 88 -17.77 6.21 -5.90
C ALA A 88 -17.58 5.84 -4.42
N HIS A 89 -17.08 4.63 -4.13
CA HIS A 89 -17.06 4.06 -2.78
C HIS A 89 -15.66 3.89 -2.19
N ILE A 90 -14.58 3.95 -3.01
CA ILE A 90 -13.22 3.75 -2.52
C ILE A 90 -12.73 4.99 -1.77
N SER A 91 -12.19 4.79 -0.57
CA SER A 91 -11.65 5.87 0.26
C SER A 91 -10.49 6.60 -0.42
N ARG A 92 -10.49 7.94 -0.33
CA ARG A 92 -9.42 8.82 -0.84
C ARG A 92 -8.23 8.88 0.14
N HIS A 93 -7.79 7.74 0.58
CA HIS A 93 -6.63 7.61 1.46
C HIS A 93 -5.74 6.47 0.99
N LEU A 94 -4.42 6.69 0.96
CA LEU A 94 -3.45 5.70 0.56
C LEU A 94 -2.37 5.56 1.65
N HIS A 95 -2.32 4.41 2.29
CA HIS A 95 -1.20 4.04 3.15
C HIS A 95 -0.08 3.44 2.29
N LEU A 96 1.03 4.16 2.19
CA LEU A 96 2.13 3.81 1.29
C LEU A 96 3.47 3.91 2.01
N PRO A 97 3.91 2.84 2.70
CA PRO A 97 5.13 2.81 3.48
C PRO A 97 6.37 3.02 2.59
N VAL A 98 7.05 4.17 2.73
CA VAL A 98 8.28 4.45 1.99
C VAL A 98 9.53 3.94 2.70
N GLN A 99 9.51 3.87 4.03
CA GLN A 99 10.55 3.40 4.92
C GLN A 99 11.71 4.39 5.12
N SER A 100 12.24 5.02 4.07
CA SER A 100 13.31 6.01 4.10
C SER A 100 13.22 6.97 2.91
N GLY A 101 13.71 8.18 3.07
CA GLY A 101 13.90 9.16 2.00
C GLY A 101 15.28 9.10 1.32
N SER A 102 16.12 8.15 1.70
CA SER A 102 17.44 7.92 1.10
C SER A 102 17.46 6.69 0.22
N ASN A 103 17.86 6.84 -1.05
CA ASN A 103 18.02 5.70 -1.97
C ASN A 103 19.09 4.71 -1.48
N SER A 104 20.14 5.20 -0.83
CA SER A 104 21.18 4.35 -0.22
C SER A 104 20.58 3.43 0.84
N ILE A 105 19.78 3.98 1.74
CA ILE A 105 19.13 3.21 2.82
C ILE A 105 18.06 2.28 2.24
N LEU A 106 17.26 2.72 1.28
CA LEU A 106 16.28 1.86 0.59
C LEU A 106 16.95 0.64 -0.05
N ALA A 107 18.10 0.82 -0.70
CA ALA A 107 18.86 -0.26 -1.28
C ALA A 107 19.38 -1.25 -0.21
N GLN A 108 19.88 -0.76 0.92
CA GLN A 108 20.32 -1.59 2.06
C GLN A 108 19.15 -2.33 2.72
N MET A 109 17.96 -1.75 2.75
CA MET A 109 16.72 -2.39 3.19
C MET A 109 16.17 -3.39 2.16
N ASN A 110 16.86 -3.59 1.04
CA ASN A 110 16.42 -4.43 -0.09
C ASN A 110 15.07 -3.99 -0.67
N ARG A 111 14.79 -2.68 -0.68
CA ARG A 111 13.62 -2.13 -1.34
C ARG A 111 13.87 -2.01 -2.85
N LYS A 112 12.85 -2.33 -3.65
CA LYS A 112 12.94 -2.39 -5.12
C LYS A 112 12.33 -1.15 -5.78
N TYR A 113 12.41 0.00 -5.12
CA TYR A 113 11.96 1.30 -5.62
C TYR A 113 12.91 2.38 -5.14
N THR A 114 12.90 3.50 -5.82
CA THR A 114 13.64 4.70 -5.47
C THR A 114 12.72 5.77 -4.89
N VAL A 115 13.29 6.78 -4.25
CA VAL A 115 12.56 7.97 -3.77
C VAL A 115 11.88 8.68 -4.94
N GLU A 116 12.55 8.77 -6.09
CA GLU A 116 12.04 9.39 -7.33
C GLU A 116 10.81 8.64 -7.86
N ASP A 117 10.84 7.32 -7.87
CA ASP A 117 9.69 6.49 -8.27
C ASP A 117 8.50 6.74 -7.34
N TYR A 118 8.77 6.77 -6.03
CA TYR A 118 7.77 7.03 -5.01
C TYR A 118 7.15 8.43 -5.17
N LEU A 119 7.97 9.46 -5.29
CA LEU A 119 7.50 10.84 -5.48
C LEU A 119 6.74 11.03 -6.78
N SER A 120 7.15 10.35 -7.86
CA SER A 120 6.42 10.36 -9.13
C SER A 120 5.01 9.80 -8.99
N LEU A 121 4.86 8.71 -8.23
CA LEU A 121 3.56 8.10 -7.94
C LEU A 121 2.67 9.03 -7.10
N ILE A 122 3.23 9.64 -6.04
CA ILE A 122 2.53 10.62 -5.19
C ILE A 122 2.09 11.83 -6.01
N ALA A 123 2.98 12.38 -6.85
CA ALA A 123 2.65 13.51 -7.72
C ALA A 123 1.53 13.17 -8.71
N TYR A 124 1.53 11.97 -9.26
CA TYR A 124 0.43 11.50 -10.11
C TYR A 124 -0.88 11.42 -9.34
N ALA A 125 -0.86 10.84 -8.15
CA ALA A 125 -2.05 10.73 -7.31
C ALA A 125 -2.61 12.10 -6.89
N LYS A 126 -1.74 13.04 -6.51
CA LYS A 126 -2.13 14.42 -6.18
C LYS A 126 -2.79 15.15 -7.36
N ARG A 127 -2.32 14.91 -8.59
CA ARG A 127 -2.95 15.49 -9.80
C ARG A 127 -4.32 14.89 -10.09
N ARG A 128 -4.46 13.58 -9.87
CA ARG A 128 -5.73 12.87 -10.12
C ARG A 128 -6.77 13.14 -9.02
N MET A 129 -6.32 13.29 -7.79
CA MET A 129 -7.17 13.48 -6.60
C MET A 129 -6.48 14.46 -5.64
N PRO A 130 -6.70 15.79 -5.80
CA PRO A 130 -6.10 16.78 -4.91
C PRO A 130 -6.47 16.61 -3.43
N GLU A 131 -7.64 16.02 -3.16
CA GLU A 131 -8.16 15.76 -1.81
C GLU A 131 -7.62 14.48 -1.18
N MET A 132 -6.82 13.69 -1.90
CA MET A 132 -6.29 12.42 -1.40
C MET A 132 -5.30 12.64 -0.27
N THR A 133 -5.41 11.83 0.77
CA THR A 133 -4.50 11.83 1.91
C THR A 133 -3.58 10.63 1.88
N TYR A 134 -2.41 10.79 2.52
CA TYR A 134 -1.36 9.77 2.54
C TYR A 134 -0.93 9.48 3.97
N SER A 135 -0.58 8.22 4.23
CA SER A 135 0.15 7.81 5.43
C SER A 135 1.31 6.91 5.05
N SER A 136 2.30 6.83 5.91
CA SER A 136 3.51 6.05 5.65
C SER A 136 4.13 5.53 6.93
N ASP A 137 5.03 4.55 6.78
CA ASP A 137 5.95 4.10 7.80
C ASP A 137 7.35 4.59 7.47
N ILE A 138 8.07 5.07 8.48
CA ILE A 138 9.45 5.52 8.41
C ILE A 138 10.27 4.78 9.46
N ILE A 139 11.42 4.26 9.05
CA ILE A 139 12.41 3.67 9.94
C ILE A 139 13.61 4.59 10.00
N VAL A 140 14.02 5.01 11.20
CA VAL A 140 15.21 5.82 11.46
C VAL A 140 16.25 5.00 12.23
N GLY A 141 17.52 5.41 12.15
CA GLY A 141 18.62 4.71 12.82
C GLY A 141 18.92 3.35 12.20
N PHE A 142 18.64 3.17 10.90
CA PHE A 142 19.03 1.96 10.19
C PHE A 142 20.57 1.86 10.13
N PRO A 143 21.18 0.65 10.25
CA PRO A 143 22.64 0.51 10.21
C PRO A 143 23.25 1.17 8.97
N GLY A 144 24.18 2.10 9.19
CA GLY A 144 24.82 2.87 8.12
C GLY A 144 24.06 4.13 7.69
N GLU A 145 22.94 4.46 8.30
CA GLU A 145 22.24 5.74 8.06
C GLU A 145 23.12 6.91 8.54
N THR A 146 23.36 7.85 7.64
CA THR A 146 24.08 9.09 7.93
C THR A 146 23.12 10.23 8.24
N GLU A 147 23.65 11.33 8.76
CA GLU A 147 22.86 12.57 8.95
C GLU A 147 22.28 13.09 7.62
N GLU A 148 23.02 12.93 6.52
CA GLU A 148 22.54 13.29 5.18
C GLU A 148 21.35 12.42 4.74
N ASP A 149 21.40 11.10 5.01
CA ASP A 149 20.29 10.18 4.74
C ASP A 149 19.05 10.55 5.56
N PHE A 150 19.24 10.91 6.81
CA PHE A 150 18.16 11.36 7.69
C PHE A 150 17.53 12.67 7.19
N CYS A 151 18.35 13.65 6.80
CA CYS A 151 17.87 14.91 6.21
C CYS A 151 17.09 14.68 4.91
N ALA A 152 17.51 13.71 4.09
CA ALA A 152 16.77 13.33 2.89
C ALA A 152 15.37 12.76 3.23
N THR A 153 15.26 11.98 4.30
CA THR A 153 13.97 11.50 4.81
C THR A 153 13.07 12.64 5.30
N GLU A 154 13.62 13.62 6.02
CA GLU A 154 12.87 14.81 6.42
C GLU A 154 12.37 15.62 5.21
N ALA A 155 13.20 15.78 4.19
CA ALA A 155 12.82 16.49 2.97
C ALA A 155 11.65 15.79 2.24
N LEU A 156 11.69 14.47 2.13
CA LEU A 156 10.61 13.67 1.58
C LEU A 156 9.30 13.86 2.36
N ILE A 157 9.37 13.81 3.70
CA ILE A 157 8.19 14.00 4.57
C ILE A 157 7.53 15.36 4.30
N ARG A 158 8.33 16.41 4.20
CA ARG A 158 7.85 17.77 3.92
C ARG A 158 7.23 17.89 2.52
N GLU A 159 7.78 17.21 1.53
CA GLU A 159 7.28 17.25 0.15
C GLU A 159 5.95 16.52 0.00
N VAL A 160 5.81 15.35 0.62
CA VAL A 160 4.59 14.53 0.51
C VAL A 160 3.45 15.10 1.33
N GLU A 161 3.72 15.73 2.49
CA GLU A 161 2.72 16.27 3.41
C GLU A 161 1.76 15.18 3.92
N TYR A 162 2.33 14.16 4.56
CA TYR A 162 1.54 13.05 5.10
C TYR A 162 0.52 13.51 6.14
N MET A 163 -0.68 12.94 6.07
CA MET A 163 -1.68 13.11 7.13
C MET A 163 -1.26 12.39 8.41
N GLN A 164 -0.58 11.26 8.27
CA GLN A 164 -0.13 10.44 9.40
C GLN A 164 1.18 9.72 9.05
N LEU A 165 2.11 9.71 10.00
CA LEU A 165 3.35 8.95 9.93
C LEU A 165 3.49 8.04 11.13
N PHE A 166 3.92 6.80 10.87
CA PHE A 166 4.37 5.87 11.88
C PHE A 166 5.89 5.79 11.81
N THR A 167 6.56 6.30 12.84
CA THR A 167 8.02 6.36 12.90
C THR A 167 8.54 5.33 13.87
N PHE A 168 9.47 4.50 13.39
CA PHE A 168 10.10 3.44 14.16
C PHE A 168 11.61 3.66 14.22
N ILE A 169 12.20 3.47 15.39
CA ILE A 169 13.65 3.36 15.54
C ILE A 169 14.03 1.92 15.18
N TYR A 170 15.04 1.76 14.33
CA TYR A 170 15.52 0.43 13.97
C TYR A 170 15.91 -0.36 15.23
N SER A 171 15.47 -1.60 15.30
CA SER A 171 15.90 -2.56 16.31
C SER A 171 16.36 -3.85 15.65
N LYS A 172 17.50 -4.38 16.09
CA LYS A 172 18.05 -5.63 15.56
C LYS A 172 17.07 -6.77 15.77
N ARG A 173 16.70 -7.45 14.68
CA ARG A 173 15.91 -8.69 14.73
C ARG A 173 16.82 -9.86 14.35
N THR A 174 16.96 -10.84 15.23
CA THR A 174 17.73 -12.07 14.98
C THR A 174 17.27 -12.73 13.68
N GLY A 175 18.23 -13.11 12.83
CA GLY A 175 17.95 -13.78 11.56
C GLY A 175 17.73 -12.86 10.36
N THR A 176 17.86 -11.53 10.50
CA THR A 176 17.84 -10.60 9.38
C THR A 176 19.26 -10.24 8.91
N ALA A 177 19.43 -9.95 7.63
CA ALA A 177 20.72 -9.48 7.08
C ALA A 177 21.19 -8.19 7.78
N ALA A 178 20.28 -7.30 8.11
CA ALA A 178 20.58 -6.04 8.81
C ALA A 178 21.11 -6.28 10.25
N ALA A 179 20.75 -7.39 10.90
CA ALA A 179 21.24 -7.71 12.24
C ALA A 179 22.74 -8.01 12.29
N SER A 180 23.36 -8.37 11.15
CA SER A 180 24.80 -8.62 11.01
C SER A 180 25.58 -7.38 10.58
N MET A 181 24.92 -6.28 10.27
CA MET A 181 25.59 -5.03 9.89
C MET A 181 26.21 -4.37 11.12
N PRO A 182 27.36 -3.69 10.96
CA PRO A 182 27.94 -2.89 12.03
C PRO A 182 26.97 -1.80 12.46
N ASP A 183 26.77 -1.66 13.76
CA ASP A 183 26.01 -0.57 14.33
C ASP A 183 26.92 0.64 14.47
N PRO A 184 26.67 1.77 13.82
CA PRO A 184 27.56 2.95 13.88
C PRO A 184 27.36 3.81 15.12
N THR A 185 26.48 3.43 16.04
CA THR A 185 26.23 4.15 17.30
C THR A 185 27.07 3.63 18.43
#